data_5da8086cfeb118f2bf60ce03f5dd78d3
#
_entry.id   5da8086cfeb118f2bf60ce03f5dd78d3
#
_cell.length_a   1.000
_cell.length_b   1.000
_cell.length_c   1.000
_cell.angle_alpha   90.00
_cell.angle_beta   90.00
_cell.angle_gamma   90.00
#
_symmetry.space_group_name_H-M   'P 1'
#
loop_
_entity.id
_entity.type
_entity.pdbx_description
1 polymer ?
#
loop_
_entity_poly.entity_id
_entity_poly.type
_entity_poly.pdbx_seq_one_letter_code
_entity_poly.pdbx_strand_id
1 'polypeptide(L)'
;MDDVMDDTVELQALPIVQVIDDAVMPPKRAEVTDDLEAVYPIVEMFHSVQGEGFHAGTSSIFIRFGGCNLACPWCDTEFDKWTNMTLREIIGVMEPMPCKRIVLTGGEPALQDLECLGRVLKPLGYSLAIETNGTIVLPEGVLDWVCVSPKDQEYPKVAIRQNTGDELKAVWLLSLIHI
;
A
#
# COMPACT_ATOMS: atom_id res chain seq x y z
N MET A 1 -49.35 21.20 -2.60
CA MET A 1 -48.97 20.32 -1.50
C MET A 1 -47.97 19.37 -2.09
N ASP A 2 -46.74 19.82 -2.15
CA ASP A 2 -45.66 19.09 -2.83
C ASP A 2 -44.89 18.34 -1.73
N ASP A 3 -45.04 16.99 -1.76
CA ASP A 3 -44.27 16.07 -0.94
C ASP A 3 -42.82 16.10 -1.43
N VAL A 4 -41.95 16.78 -0.71
CA VAL A 4 -40.52 16.68 -0.87
C VAL A 4 -40.10 15.40 -0.16
N MET A 5 -39.80 14.34 -0.93
CA MET A 5 -39.12 13.17 -0.40
C MET A 5 -37.72 13.55 0.07
N ASP A 6 -37.52 13.43 1.37
CA ASP A 6 -36.23 13.55 2.01
C ASP A 6 -35.44 12.25 1.77
N ASP A 7 -34.61 12.23 0.71
CA ASP A 7 -33.66 11.16 0.43
C ASP A 7 -32.36 11.38 1.25
N THR A 8 -32.48 11.41 2.55
CA THR A 8 -31.29 11.25 3.42
C THR A 8 -30.88 9.78 3.39
N VAL A 9 -29.98 9.44 2.46
CA VAL A 9 -29.27 8.17 2.50
C VAL A 9 -28.37 8.19 3.74
N GLU A 10 -28.81 7.52 4.81
CA GLU A 10 -27.94 7.18 5.93
C GLU A 10 -26.77 6.36 5.37
N LEU A 11 -25.60 6.96 5.32
CA LEU A 11 -24.34 6.25 5.10
C LEU A 11 -24.11 5.32 6.29
N GLN A 12 -24.67 4.11 6.21
CA GLN A 12 -24.32 3.04 7.14
C GLN A 12 -22.81 2.87 7.11
N ALA A 13 -22.16 3.03 8.26
CA ALA A 13 -20.75 2.76 8.44
C ALA A 13 -20.45 1.34 7.90
N LEU A 14 -19.78 1.27 6.75
CA LEU A 14 -19.37 0.00 6.17
C LEU A 14 -18.50 -0.75 7.18
N PRO A 15 -18.69 -2.05 7.34
CA PRO A 15 -17.94 -2.82 8.33
C PRO A 15 -16.44 -2.71 8.06
N ILE A 16 -15.70 -2.60 9.14
CA ILE A 16 -14.24 -2.65 9.22
C ILE A 16 -13.74 -3.80 8.33
N VAL A 17 -12.70 -3.53 7.54
CA VAL A 17 -12.01 -4.43 6.63
C VAL A 17 -12.20 -5.90 7.02
N GLN A 18 -12.94 -6.66 6.21
CA GLN A 18 -13.00 -8.11 6.39
C GLN A 18 -11.61 -8.66 6.10
N VAL A 19 -10.91 -9.04 7.16
CA VAL A 19 -9.69 -9.84 7.06
C VAL A 19 -10.14 -11.21 6.56
N ILE A 20 -9.55 -11.70 5.49
CA ILE A 20 -9.81 -13.04 4.98
C ILE A 20 -9.11 -14.03 5.90
N ASP A 21 -9.64 -15.24 6.05
CA ASP A 21 -9.13 -16.26 6.98
C ASP A 21 -7.62 -16.55 6.84
N ASP A 22 -7.05 -16.36 5.65
CA ASP A 22 -5.63 -16.56 5.34
C ASP A 22 -4.80 -15.24 5.28
N ALA A 23 -5.36 -14.11 5.73
CA ALA A 23 -4.65 -12.85 5.74
C ALA A 23 -3.51 -12.84 6.77
N VAL A 24 -2.34 -12.38 6.34
CA VAL A 24 -1.16 -12.23 7.22
C VAL A 24 -1.06 -10.77 7.66
N MET A 25 -1.53 -10.49 8.87
CA MET A 25 -1.52 -9.13 9.42
C MET A 25 -0.21 -8.84 10.15
N PRO A 26 0.40 -7.68 9.93
CA PRO A 26 1.52 -7.23 10.73
C PRO A 26 1.08 -7.03 12.20
N PRO A 27 1.99 -7.15 13.17
CA PRO A 27 1.68 -6.92 14.58
C PRO A 27 1.16 -5.49 14.78
N LYS A 28 0.22 -5.33 15.72
CA LYS A 28 -0.28 -4.01 16.10
C LYS A 28 0.88 -3.16 16.62
N ARG A 29 1.02 -1.98 16.04
CA ARG A 29 2.10 -1.06 16.37
C ARG A 29 1.97 -0.56 17.82
N ALA A 30 3.10 -0.50 18.53
CA ALA A 30 3.19 0.19 19.82
C ALA A 30 3.18 1.71 19.62
N GLU A 31 2.62 2.44 20.58
CA GLU A 31 2.76 3.90 20.60
C GLU A 31 4.24 4.27 20.79
N VAL A 32 4.77 5.09 19.90
CA VAL A 32 6.15 5.60 19.97
C VAL A 32 6.12 7.12 20.10
N THR A 33 7.04 7.62 20.92
CA THR A 33 7.19 9.07 21.17
C THR A 33 8.13 9.76 20.19
N ASP A 34 8.92 9.00 19.42
CA ASP A 34 9.84 9.48 18.40
C ASP A 34 9.53 8.76 17.07
N ASP A 35 9.18 9.49 16.03
CA ASP A 35 8.86 8.96 14.71
C ASP A 35 9.99 8.10 14.12
N LEU A 36 11.26 8.39 14.44
CA LEU A 36 12.40 7.61 13.98
C LEU A 36 12.50 6.22 14.62
N GLU A 37 11.89 6.02 15.77
CA GLU A 37 11.79 4.72 16.46
C GLU A 37 10.54 3.93 16.04
N ALA A 38 9.74 4.48 15.13
CA ALA A 38 8.61 3.78 14.54
C ALA A 38 9.07 2.53 13.79
N VAL A 39 8.46 1.37 14.08
CA VAL A 39 8.86 0.06 13.55
C VAL A 39 7.96 -0.36 12.41
N TYR A 40 8.57 -0.87 11.35
CA TYR A 40 7.90 -1.37 10.15
C TYR A 40 8.34 -2.79 9.83
N PRO A 41 7.42 -3.67 9.40
CA PRO A 41 7.74 -5.03 8.94
C PRO A 41 8.33 -4.95 7.51
N ILE A 42 9.62 -5.11 7.36
CA ILE A 42 10.32 -5.03 6.08
C ILE A 42 10.66 -6.42 5.56
N VAL A 43 10.15 -6.76 4.38
CA VAL A 43 10.54 -7.98 3.66
C VAL A 43 11.87 -7.74 2.95
N GLU A 44 11.94 -6.67 2.16
CA GLU A 44 13.15 -6.28 1.45
C GLU A 44 13.16 -4.79 1.10
N MET A 45 14.34 -4.27 0.87
CA MET A 45 14.57 -2.92 0.36
C MET A 45 15.66 -2.97 -0.69
N PHE A 46 15.41 -2.39 -1.85
CA PHE A 46 16.38 -2.38 -2.94
C PHE A 46 16.18 -1.17 -3.86
N HIS A 47 17.28 -0.80 -4.55
CA HIS A 47 17.25 0.17 -5.62
C HIS A 47 17.13 -0.55 -6.97
N SER A 48 16.18 -0.11 -7.78
CA SER A 48 15.96 -0.65 -9.12
C SER A 48 15.29 0.37 -10.03
N VAL A 49 14.89 -0.07 -11.20
CA VAL A 49 14.07 0.69 -12.16
C VAL A 49 12.63 0.22 -12.02
N GLN A 50 11.67 1.18 -11.94
CA GLN A 50 10.26 0.84 -12.02
C GLN A 50 9.97 0.17 -13.37
N GLY A 51 9.45 -1.06 -13.32
CA GLY A 51 9.21 -1.88 -14.52
C GLY A 51 7.87 -1.64 -15.18
N GLU A 52 6.92 -1.01 -14.50
CA GLU A 52 5.52 -0.94 -14.91
C GLU A 52 4.93 0.46 -14.76
N GLY A 53 3.83 0.68 -15.51
CA GLY A 53 3.00 1.86 -15.39
C GLY A 53 3.60 3.14 -15.93
N PHE A 54 3.05 4.26 -15.50
CA PHE A 54 3.45 5.59 -15.98
C PHE A 54 4.93 5.90 -15.69
N HIS A 55 5.44 5.42 -14.57
CA HIS A 55 6.83 5.66 -14.15
C HIS A 55 7.82 4.58 -14.61
N ALA A 56 7.44 3.70 -15.56
CA ALA A 56 8.35 2.70 -16.12
C ALA A 56 9.64 3.37 -16.63
N GLY A 57 10.79 2.78 -16.29
CA GLY A 57 12.11 3.33 -16.60
C GLY A 57 12.68 4.29 -15.54
N THR A 58 11.90 4.66 -14.52
CA THR A 58 12.35 5.58 -13.47
C THR A 58 13.12 4.84 -12.37
N SER A 59 14.30 5.36 -12.02
CA SER A 59 15.11 4.89 -10.89
C SER A 59 14.33 5.08 -9.58
N SER A 60 14.17 4.01 -8.81
CA SER A 60 13.34 4.00 -7.60
C SER A 60 13.93 3.12 -6.50
N ILE A 61 13.67 3.49 -5.26
CA ILE A 61 13.89 2.66 -4.07
C ILE A 61 12.58 1.92 -3.79
N PHE A 62 12.61 0.62 -3.78
CA PHE A 62 11.47 -0.20 -3.41
C PHE A 62 11.57 -0.58 -1.94
N ILE A 63 10.48 -0.33 -1.20
CA ILE A 63 10.30 -0.80 0.17
C ILE A 63 9.14 -1.78 0.15
N ARG A 64 9.44 -3.06 0.32
CA ARG A 64 8.46 -4.13 0.39
C ARG A 64 8.11 -4.43 1.84
N PHE A 65 6.87 -4.14 2.21
CA PHE A 65 6.36 -4.41 3.55
C PHE A 65 5.83 -5.84 3.69
N GLY A 66 5.96 -6.39 4.90
CA GLY A 66 5.31 -7.61 5.31
C GLY A 66 3.85 -7.40 5.72
N GLY A 67 3.08 -8.47 5.61
CA GLY A 67 1.66 -8.50 5.92
C GLY A 67 0.77 -8.04 4.78
N CYS A 68 -0.36 -8.72 4.63
CA CYS A 68 -1.42 -8.36 3.68
C CYS A 68 -2.76 -8.76 4.25
N ASN A 69 -3.78 -7.97 4.00
CA ASN A 69 -5.16 -8.27 4.36
C ASN A 69 -5.90 -9.11 3.30
N LEU A 70 -5.22 -9.48 2.22
CA LEU A 70 -5.68 -10.40 1.18
C LEU A 70 -4.74 -11.59 1.06
N ALA A 71 -5.22 -12.72 0.49
CA ALA A 71 -4.46 -13.93 0.22
C ALA A 71 -4.67 -14.38 -1.23
N CYS A 72 -4.21 -13.56 -2.19
CA CYS A 72 -4.41 -13.80 -3.61
C CYS A 72 -3.73 -15.11 -4.04
N PRO A 73 -4.44 -16.04 -4.71
CA PRO A 73 -3.91 -17.37 -5.04
C PRO A 73 -2.75 -17.33 -6.04
N TRP A 74 -2.61 -16.22 -6.76
CA TRP A 74 -1.54 -15.99 -7.76
C TRP A 74 -0.49 -14.98 -7.26
N CYS A 75 -0.48 -14.66 -5.94
CA CYS A 75 0.50 -13.74 -5.37
C CYS A 75 1.91 -14.34 -5.49
N ASP A 76 2.83 -13.58 -6.07
CA ASP A 76 4.23 -13.94 -6.25
C ASP A 76 5.14 -13.34 -5.17
N THR A 77 4.56 -12.61 -4.22
CA THR A 77 5.29 -11.91 -3.16
C THR A 77 5.25 -12.73 -1.88
N GLU A 78 6.42 -13.06 -1.33
CA GLU A 78 6.53 -13.57 0.04
C GLU A 78 6.39 -12.41 1.03
N PHE A 79 5.20 -12.22 1.62
CA PHE A 79 4.91 -11.15 2.58
C PHE A 79 4.66 -11.66 4.00
N ASP A 80 4.84 -12.95 4.24
CA ASP A 80 4.67 -13.64 5.54
C ASP A 80 5.96 -13.71 6.37
N LYS A 81 7.10 -13.35 5.78
CA LYS A 81 8.41 -13.31 6.42
C LYS A 81 9.01 -11.92 6.31
N TRP A 82 9.25 -11.28 7.42
CA TRP A 82 9.83 -9.94 7.46
C TRP A 82 10.78 -9.75 8.65
N THR A 83 11.56 -8.69 8.58
CA THR A 83 12.35 -8.16 9.70
C THR A 83 11.72 -6.86 10.17
N ASN A 84 11.56 -6.70 11.47
CA ASN A 84 11.13 -5.43 12.04
C ASN A 84 12.29 -4.44 12.02
N MET A 85 12.11 -3.32 11.33
CA MET A 85 13.11 -2.24 11.24
C MET A 85 12.51 -0.93 11.74
N THR A 86 13.29 -0.16 12.48
CA THR A 86 12.94 1.21 12.83
C THR A 86 13.03 2.11 11.60
N LEU A 87 12.29 3.23 11.59
CA LEU A 87 12.39 4.20 10.50
C LEU A 87 13.81 4.77 10.35
N ARG A 88 14.54 4.90 11.47
CA ARG A 88 15.98 5.26 11.48
C ARG A 88 16.83 4.26 10.68
N GLU A 89 16.65 2.96 10.91
CA GLU A 89 17.37 1.91 10.17
C GLU A 89 16.99 1.90 8.69
N ILE A 90 15.70 2.09 8.37
CA ILE A 90 15.22 2.20 6.99
C ILE A 90 15.91 3.37 6.27
N ILE A 91 15.98 4.53 6.89
CA ILE A 91 16.67 5.70 6.33
C ILE A 91 18.16 5.39 6.10
N GLY A 92 18.83 4.76 7.08
CA GLY A 92 20.23 4.37 6.96
C GLY A 92 20.50 3.44 5.77
N VAL A 93 19.58 2.52 5.47
CA VAL A 93 19.67 1.64 4.29
C VAL A 93 19.46 2.41 2.98
N MET A 94 18.56 3.40 2.97
CA MET A 94 18.26 4.19 1.76
C MET A 94 19.29 5.27 1.45
N GLU A 95 19.96 5.82 2.46
CA GLU A 95 20.85 6.98 2.32
C GLU A 95 21.92 6.81 1.21
N PRO A 96 22.60 5.65 1.07
CA PRO A 96 23.57 5.44 -0.01
C PRO A 96 22.95 5.18 -1.39
N MET A 97 21.64 5.04 -1.50
CA MET A 97 20.98 4.75 -2.78
C MET A 97 20.90 6.01 -3.66
N PRO A 98 21.08 5.89 -5.00
CA PRO A 98 21.33 7.02 -5.88
C PRO A 98 20.05 7.77 -6.32
N CYS A 99 18.90 7.55 -5.67
CA CYS A 99 17.66 8.22 -6.02
C CYS A 99 16.85 8.61 -4.78
N LYS A 100 15.84 9.44 -4.98
CA LYS A 100 14.95 9.95 -3.92
C LYS A 100 13.47 9.59 -4.16
N ARG A 101 13.18 8.75 -5.12
CA ARG A 101 11.84 8.20 -5.34
C ARG A 101 11.71 6.88 -4.62
N ILE A 102 10.71 6.78 -3.74
CA ILE A 102 10.37 5.56 -3.01
C ILE A 102 9.06 4.99 -3.58
N VAL A 103 9.04 3.68 -3.80
CA VAL A 103 7.82 2.91 -4.10
C VAL A 103 7.52 2.02 -2.89
N LEU A 104 6.46 2.35 -2.19
CA LEU A 104 5.92 1.58 -1.08
C LEU A 104 5.06 0.45 -1.65
N THR A 105 5.45 -0.79 -1.44
CA THR A 105 4.82 -1.98 -2.02
C THR A 105 4.89 -3.16 -1.04
N GLY A 106 4.68 -4.38 -1.48
CA GLY A 106 4.86 -5.59 -0.68
C GLY A 106 3.58 -6.41 -0.57
N GLY A 107 3.16 -6.75 0.64
CA GLY A 107 1.84 -7.27 0.94
C GLY A 107 0.79 -6.16 0.69
N GLU A 108 0.33 -5.50 1.75
CA GLU A 108 -0.48 -4.28 1.61
C GLU A 108 0.16 -3.12 2.38
N PRO A 109 0.80 -2.16 1.70
CA PRO A 109 1.50 -1.06 2.36
C PRO A 109 0.57 -0.10 3.11
N ALA A 110 -0.72 -0.03 2.77
CA ALA A 110 -1.69 0.79 3.48
C ALA A 110 -2.03 0.28 4.90
N LEU A 111 -1.55 -0.90 5.28
CA LEU A 111 -1.59 -1.40 6.67
C LEU A 111 -0.56 -0.67 7.57
N GLN A 112 0.40 0.04 6.97
CA GLN A 112 1.46 0.73 7.70
C GLN A 112 1.04 2.18 8.03
N ASP A 113 1.79 2.79 8.95
CA ASP A 113 1.61 4.23 9.27
C ASP A 113 2.27 5.09 8.19
N LEU A 114 1.51 5.36 7.14
CA LEU A 114 1.96 6.17 6.01
C LEU A 114 2.16 7.64 6.39
N GLU A 115 1.39 8.15 7.37
CA GLU A 115 1.52 9.54 7.84
C GLU A 115 2.87 9.76 8.51
N CYS A 116 3.32 8.81 9.34
CA CYS A 116 4.64 8.87 9.97
C CYS A 116 5.75 8.80 8.91
N LEU A 117 5.64 7.89 7.93
CA LEU A 117 6.58 7.82 6.81
C LEU A 117 6.67 9.15 6.05
N GLY A 118 5.51 9.73 5.71
CA GLY A 118 5.45 11.01 5.00
C GLY A 118 6.06 12.16 5.79
N ARG A 119 5.73 12.25 7.08
CA ARG A 119 6.23 13.28 7.99
C ARG A 119 7.75 13.31 8.10
N VAL A 120 8.38 12.12 8.05
CA VAL A 120 9.84 11.99 8.18
C VAL A 120 10.55 12.02 6.84
N LEU A 121 10.06 11.30 5.83
CA LEU A 121 10.79 11.10 4.57
C LEU A 121 10.67 12.29 3.61
N LYS A 122 9.52 12.98 3.55
CA LYS A 122 9.35 14.12 2.63
C LYS A 122 10.28 15.29 2.95
N PRO A 123 10.51 15.71 4.22
CA PRO A 123 11.53 16.72 4.54
C PRO A 123 12.97 16.33 4.17
N LEU A 124 13.27 15.03 4.07
CA LEU A 124 14.56 14.52 3.59
C LEU A 124 14.68 14.49 2.05
N GLY A 125 13.66 15.01 1.36
CA GLY A 125 13.61 15.14 -0.10
C GLY A 125 13.15 13.88 -0.84
N TYR A 126 12.61 12.88 -0.14
CA TYR A 126 12.03 11.71 -0.79
C TYR A 126 10.62 12.00 -1.33
N SER A 127 10.33 11.50 -2.53
CA SER A 127 8.96 11.39 -3.05
C SER A 127 8.42 9.99 -2.80
N LEU A 128 7.14 9.90 -2.40
CA LEU A 128 6.50 8.66 -1.99
C LEU A 128 5.44 8.24 -3.01
N ALA A 129 5.67 7.12 -3.69
CA ALA A 129 4.68 6.40 -4.46
C ALA A 129 4.18 5.19 -3.68
N ILE A 130 2.94 4.76 -3.90
CA ILE A 130 2.36 3.56 -3.31
C ILE A 130 1.74 2.67 -4.37
N GLU A 131 1.89 1.35 -4.21
CA GLU A 131 1.13 0.32 -4.92
C GLU A 131 0.24 -0.41 -3.90
N THR A 132 -1.07 -0.16 -3.93
CA THR A 132 -2.04 -0.69 -2.95
C THR A 132 -3.13 -1.52 -3.62
N ASN A 133 -3.69 -2.48 -2.90
CA ASN A 133 -4.87 -3.23 -3.34
C ASN A 133 -6.18 -2.41 -3.25
N GLY A 134 -6.13 -1.22 -2.67
CA GLY A 134 -7.25 -0.29 -2.60
C GLY A 134 -8.32 -0.59 -1.55
N THR A 135 -8.11 -1.56 -0.68
CA THR A 135 -9.08 -1.92 0.37
C THR A 135 -9.09 -0.96 1.56
N ILE A 136 -8.07 -0.11 1.66
CA ILE A 136 -7.87 0.86 2.73
C ILE A 136 -7.78 2.26 2.12
N VAL A 137 -8.45 3.23 2.74
CA VAL A 137 -8.36 4.65 2.33
C VAL A 137 -6.99 5.18 2.74
N LEU A 138 -6.33 5.84 1.81
CA LEU A 138 -5.00 6.42 2.02
C LEU A 138 -5.09 7.82 2.65
N PRO A 139 -4.11 8.23 3.46
CA PRO A 139 -4.07 9.57 4.02
C PRO A 139 -3.84 10.63 2.94
N GLU A 140 -4.59 11.73 3.01
CA GLU A 140 -4.48 12.83 2.05
C GLU A 140 -3.13 13.57 2.19
N GLY A 141 -2.56 13.99 1.06
CA GLY A 141 -1.36 14.84 1.01
C GLY A 141 -0.04 14.17 1.43
N VAL A 142 -0.08 12.89 1.77
CA VAL A 142 1.12 12.14 2.18
C VAL A 142 1.86 11.58 0.97
N LEU A 143 1.13 11.04 0.02
CA LEU A 143 1.68 10.34 -1.14
C LEU A 143 1.75 11.26 -2.36
N ASP A 144 2.79 11.12 -3.15
CA ASP A 144 3.03 11.90 -4.37
C ASP A 144 2.55 11.15 -5.64
N TRP A 145 2.31 9.84 -5.51
CA TRP A 145 1.76 8.99 -6.57
C TRP A 145 1.03 7.79 -5.98
N VAL A 146 -0.18 7.54 -6.43
CA VAL A 146 -1.03 6.45 -5.96
C VAL A 146 -1.39 5.52 -7.12
N CYS A 147 -0.86 4.30 -7.11
CA CYS A 147 -1.25 3.22 -7.99
C CYS A 147 -2.21 2.28 -7.23
N VAL A 148 -3.44 2.20 -7.69
CA VAL A 148 -4.45 1.29 -7.12
C VAL A 148 -4.53 0.03 -7.98
N SER A 149 -4.38 -1.13 -7.34
CA SER A 149 -4.46 -2.45 -7.99
C SER A 149 -5.55 -3.31 -7.37
N PRO A 150 -6.83 -3.08 -7.71
CA PRO A 150 -7.96 -3.81 -7.13
C PRO A 150 -7.86 -5.33 -7.35
N LYS A 151 -8.36 -6.10 -6.38
CA LYS A 151 -8.43 -7.57 -6.42
C LYS A 151 -9.88 -8.06 -6.35
N ASP A 152 -10.78 -7.27 -6.90
CA ASP A 152 -12.24 -7.49 -6.87
C ASP A 152 -12.67 -8.73 -7.65
N GLN A 153 -11.88 -9.18 -8.62
CA GLN A 153 -12.15 -10.41 -9.37
C GLN A 153 -12.01 -11.67 -8.49
N GLU A 154 -11.00 -11.69 -7.62
CA GLU A 154 -10.75 -12.79 -6.68
C GLU A 154 -11.58 -12.65 -5.40
N TYR A 155 -11.86 -11.41 -5.02
CA TYR A 155 -12.55 -11.07 -3.77
C TYR A 155 -13.75 -10.15 -4.00
N PRO A 156 -14.81 -10.61 -4.70
CA PRO A 156 -15.95 -9.76 -5.05
C PRO A 156 -16.74 -9.22 -3.85
N LYS A 157 -16.50 -9.74 -2.64
CA LYS A 157 -17.09 -9.24 -1.40
C LYS A 157 -16.23 -8.24 -0.65
N VAL A 158 -14.99 -8.04 -1.07
CA VAL A 158 -14.08 -7.07 -0.45
C VAL A 158 -14.29 -5.72 -1.11
N ALA A 159 -14.69 -4.74 -0.33
CA ALA A 159 -14.93 -3.39 -0.83
C ALA A 159 -13.61 -2.70 -1.17
N ILE A 160 -13.50 -2.17 -2.38
CA ILE A 160 -12.48 -1.22 -2.76
C ILE A 160 -12.89 0.14 -2.18
N ARG A 161 -12.08 0.67 -1.27
CA ARG A 161 -12.33 1.93 -0.56
C ARG A 161 -11.53 3.09 -1.12
N GLN A 162 -10.30 2.83 -1.59
CA GLN A 162 -9.46 3.77 -2.32
C GLN A 162 -9.86 3.70 -3.79
N ASN A 163 -10.80 4.55 -4.19
CA ASN A 163 -11.35 4.59 -5.55
C ASN A 163 -10.81 5.76 -6.39
N THR A 164 -9.84 6.47 -5.86
CA THR A 164 -9.10 7.55 -6.54
C THR A 164 -7.61 7.27 -6.50
N GLY A 165 -6.90 7.72 -7.50
CA GLY A 165 -5.45 7.57 -7.61
C GLY A 165 -4.96 8.11 -8.95
N ASP A 166 -3.65 8.03 -9.16
CA ASP A 166 -2.98 8.51 -10.37
C ASP A 166 -2.90 7.40 -11.42
N GLU A 167 -2.95 6.13 -10.97
CA GLU A 167 -2.80 4.97 -11.83
C GLU A 167 -3.67 3.81 -11.36
N LEU A 168 -4.27 3.10 -12.32
CA LEU A 168 -4.99 1.86 -12.11
C LEU A 168 -4.19 0.69 -12.70
N LYS A 169 -3.85 -0.31 -11.87
CA LYS A 169 -3.13 -1.51 -12.27
C LYS A 169 -4.05 -2.72 -12.15
N ALA A 170 -4.34 -3.38 -13.27
CA ALA A 170 -5.13 -4.60 -13.28
C ALA A 170 -4.23 -5.81 -13.53
N VAL A 171 -4.39 -6.86 -12.72
CA VAL A 171 -3.76 -8.15 -12.99
C VAL A 171 -4.64 -8.90 -13.99
N TRP A 172 -4.07 -9.22 -15.14
CA TRP A 172 -4.75 -10.00 -16.16
C TRP A 172 -4.25 -11.44 -16.12
N LEU A 173 -5.07 -12.33 -15.58
CA LEU A 173 -4.79 -13.76 -15.62
C LEU A 173 -5.18 -14.29 -17.01
N LEU A 174 -4.21 -14.36 -17.90
CA LEU A 174 -4.40 -15.07 -19.18
C LEU A 174 -4.60 -16.55 -18.86
N SER A 175 -5.85 -17.03 -18.91
CA SER A 175 -6.06 -18.44 -19.17
C SER A 175 -5.44 -18.70 -20.55
N LEU A 176 -4.40 -19.51 -20.61
CA LEU A 176 -3.86 -19.99 -21.89
C LEU A 176 -4.96 -20.79 -22.57
N ILE A 177 -5.77 -20.12 -23.37
CA ILE A 177 -6.57 -20.78 -24.39
C ILE A 177 -5.54 -21.23 -25.42
N HIS A 178 -5.28 -22.52 -25.47
CA HIS A 178 -4.56 -23.09 -26.57
C HIS A 178 -5.38 -22.84 -27.83
N ILE A 179 -4.91 -21.94 -28.66
CA ILE A 179 -5.39 -21.79 -30.02
C ILE A 179 -4.78 -22.91 -30.85
#